data_5ee85aac3dd41116e1db6dcde4a7b12a
#
_entry.id   5ee85aac3dd41116e1db6dcde4a7b12a
#
_cell.length_a   1.000
_cell.length_b   1.000
_cell.length_c   1.000
_cell.angle_alpha   90.00
_cell.angle_beta   90.00
_cell.angle_gamma   90.00
#
_symmetry.space_group_name_H-M   'P 1'
#
loop_
_entity.id
_entity.type
_entity.pdbx_description
1 polymer ?
#
loop_
_entity_poly.entity_id
_entity_poly.type
_entity_poly.pdbx_seq_one_letter_code
_entity_poly.pdbx_strand_id
1 'polypeptide(L)'
;MSMHVPSRAEKFWLFAFLAVWCFFGLTGRDAWKPEEALSLAPILDWLDHGGLAAASPAPFHTLLSGFFAWITQPWLDAQDGARLASGALTLAALIFTAYAALALFGPGFGAAAALALIGCFGLMLRAHALLPETALLMGYAWLLFGIAQARDNVRRGAIAIALSGLVLALSRGLTDLVATILIVVLPLLSRDWRSRTYRQAALLGLAGLAALLLVWLGALGLSGDHAIGTWWGQFTSRLTPDHSPAALLNLLTWFAWPVWPLALWAIWHEHRRLRRAPELHPVLVVLAVTFVLGLWPSHSGGSALPVLVPLALLASHGVASLKRGGAQGFYWFGVLCFMFFAIAFWVYFAALEWGVPYQIAKHLKQMTPSYQASSVHAGTLLAATVVTLLWLAVIPLFPRAKARPVLVWATGMAMTWFLLILLFRPWAEAGWGYRPLIEDMASHLPANACLRADVDPAMTTMLRLRLGKRYRTDGQCAYWLTSHPAAKLSGPIWEGSRPRDRKKHYRLYVRISSISRNGVLD
;
A
#
# COMPACT_ATOMS: atom_id res chain seq x y z
N MET A 1 -27.37 -16.15 12.30
CA MET A 1 -26.72 -15.23 13.26
C MET A 1 -26.91 -13.82 12.75
N SER A 2 -27.65 -12.96 13.45
CA SER A 2 -27.90 -11.58 13.00
C SER A 2 -26.78 -10.66 13.49
N MET A 3 -26.13 -9.97 12.57
CA MET A 3 -25.27 -8.83 12.84
C MET A 3 -26.14 -7.56 12.86
N HIS A 4 -25.69 -6.52 13.58
CA HIS A 4 -26.35 -5.21 13.54
C HIS A 4 -26.33 -4.66 12.10
N VAL A 5 -27.51 -4.27 11.62
CA VAL A 5 -27.66 -3.65 10.30
C VAL A 5 -27.50 -2.14 10.47
N PRO A 6 -26.44 -1.52 9.92
CA PRO A 6 -26.21 -0.11 10.13
C PRO A 6 -27.29 0.75 9.44
N SER A 7 -27.77 1.77 10.13
CA SER A 7 -28.65 2.82 9.63
C SER A 7 -27.97 3.65 8.53
N ARG A 8 -28.72 4.52 7.83
CA ARG A 8 -28.14 5.42 6.82
C ARG A 8 -27.07 6.34 7.41
N ALA A 9 -27.31 6.88 8.60
CA ALA A 9 -26.35 7.73 9.29
C ALA A 9 -25.07 6.97 9.68
N GLU A 10 -25.21 5.75 10.22
CA GLU A 10 -24.05 4.91 10.56
C GLU A 10 -23.24 4.53 9.32
N LYS A 11 -23.88 4.26 8.18
CA LYS A 11 -23.17 4.02 6.90
C LYS A 11 -22.40 5.25 6.44
N PHE A 12 -22.99 6.44 6.56
CA PHE A 12 -22.31 7.69 6.21
C PHE A 12 -21.08 7.92 7.11
N TRP A 13 -21.21 7.77 8.42
CA TRP A 13 -20.09 7.94 9.34
C TRP A 13 -19.01 6.87 9.17
N LEU A 14 -19.41 5.63 8.87
CA LEU A 14 -18.43 4.59 8.51
C LEU A 14 -17.68 4.99 7.25
N PHE A 15 -18.36 5.39 6.18
CA PHE A 15 -17.70 5.83 4.94
C PHE A 15 -16.78 7.02 5.17
N ALA A 16 -17.21 8.03 5.92
CA ALA A 16 -16.39 9.19 6.28
C ALA A 16 -15.14 8.77 7.06
N PHE A 17 -15.28 7.87 8.03
CA PHE A 17 -14.14 7.30 8.77
C PHE A 17 -13.16 6.56 7.86
N LEU A 18 -13.66 5.70 6.96
CA LEU A 18 -12.84 4.97 6.00
C LEU A 18 -12.10 5.93 5.07
N ALA A 19 -12.79 6.95 4.55
CA ALA A 19 -12.20 7.95 3.67
C ALA A 19 -11.11 8.78 4.40
N VAL A 20 -11.42 9.30 5.59
CA VAL A 20 -10.42 10.04 6.39
C VAL A 20 -9.21 9.17 6.68
N TRP A 21 -9.40 7.91 7.07
CA TRP A 21 -8.28 7.01 7.32
C TRP A 21 -7.44 6.76 6.06
N CYS A 22 -8.04 6.53 4.90
CA CYS A 22 -7.33 6.27 3.64
C CYS A 22 -6.50 7.46 3.14
N PHE A 23 -6.97 8.69 3.36
CA PHE A 23 -6.32 9.88 2.80
C PHE A 23 -5.45 10.64 3.80
N PHE A 24 -5.60 10.40 5.10
CA PHE A 24 -4.83 11.11 6.11
C PHE A 24 -3.34 10.72 6.09
N GLY A 25 -2.47 11.73 5.96
CA GLY A 25 -1.01 11.55 5.97
C GLY A 25 -0.42 11.03 4.66
N LEU A 26 -1.18 11.09 3.54
CA LEU A 26 -0.64 10.78 2.22
C LEU A 26 0.26 11.89 1.68
N THR A 27 -0.08 13.14 1.97
CA THR A 27 0.62 14.31 1.44
C THR A 27 1.59 14.91 2.45
N GLY A 28 2.54 15.70 1.95
CA GLY A 28 3.51 16.45 2.76
C GLY A 28 4.57 15.58 3.42
N ARG A 29 4.81 14.36 2.94
CA ARG A 29 5.87 13.47 3.40
C ARG A 29 6.73 12.93 2.25
N ASP A 30 7.96 12.63 2.55
CA ASP A 30 8.90 12.02 1.60
C ASP A 30 8.68 10.51 1.43
N ALA A 31 9.41 9.85 0.53
CA ALA A 31 9.49 8.41 0.48
C ALA A 31 10.32 7.90 1.68
N TRP A 32 9.69 7.09 2.53
CA TRP A 32 10.39 6.53 3.70
C TRP A 32 11.08 5.20 3.41
N LYS A 33 10.69 4.55 2.32
CA LYS A 33 11.25 3.27 1.90
C LYS A 33 11.66 3.31 0.42
N PRO A 34 12.70 2.55 0.05
CA PRO A 34 13.15 2.47 -1.34
C PRO A 34 12.05 2.03 -2.31
N GLU A 35 11.16 1.12 -1.87
CA GLU A 35 10.07 0.60 -2.71
C GLU A 35 9.11 1.70 -3.16
N GLU A 36 8.87 2.70 -2.30
CA GLU A 36 8.01 3.84 -2.62
C GLU A 36 8.67 4.75 -3.66
N ALA A 37 9.96 4.99 -3.53
CA ALA A 37 10.74 5.74 -4.52
C ALA A 37 10.81 5.00 -5.88
N LEU A 38 11.00 3.68 -5.86
CA LEU A 38 11.01 2.86 -7.07
C LEU A 38 9.66 2.85 -7.79
N SER A 39 8.55 2.85 -7.04
CA SER A 39 7.20 2.93 -7.62
C SER A 39 6.92 4.29 -8.29
N LEU A 40 7.63 5.33 -7.88
CA LEU A 40 7.50 6.67 -8.47
C LEU A 40 8.21 6.79 -9.83
N ALA A 41 9.28 6.02 -10.10
CA ALA A 41 10.06 6.13 -11.33
C ALA A 41 9.21 6.02 -12.61
N PRO A 42 8.39 4.96 -12.81
CA PRO A 42 7.57 4.84 -14.02
C PRO A 42 6.45 5.90 -14.08
N ILE A 43 6.06 6.49 -12.95
CA ILE A 43 5.08 7.58 -12.90
C ILE A 43 5.71 8.88 -13.43
N LEU A 44 6.95 9.19 -13.03
CA LEU A 44 7.70 10.33 -13.55
C LEU A 44 7.96 10.17 -15.06
N ASP A 45 8.28 8.95 -15.51
CA ASP A 45 8.45 8.66 -16.94
C ASP A 45 7.15 8.91 -17.70
N TRP A 46 6.01 8.51 -17.14
CA TRP A 46 4.70 8.77 -17.74
C TRP A 46 4.34 10.27 -17.77
N LEU A 47 4.68 11.00 -16.72
CA LEU A 47 4.44 12.46 -16.66
C LEU A 47 5.28 13.22 -17.72
N ASP A 48 6.49 12.76 -18.00
CA ASP A 48 7.39 13.38 -18.97
C ASP A 48 7.07 13.01 -20.43
N HIS A 49 6.65 11.76 -20.68
CA HIS A 49 6.51 11.22 -22.04
C HIS A 49 5.10 10.80 -22.41
N GLY A 50 4.19 10.63 -21.44
CA GLY A 50 2.84 10.11 -21.68
C GLY A 50 2.81 8.64 -22.04
N GLY A 51 1.77 8.24 -22.80
CA GLY A 51 1.62 6.89 -23.35
C GLY A 51 0.94 5.89 -22.40
N LEU A 52 1.09 4.60 -22.69
CA LEU A 52 0.40 3.50 -21.99
C LEU A 52 1.26 2.83 -20.90
N ALA A 53 2.38 3.43 -20.50
CA ALA A 53 3.27 2.89 -19.48
C ALA A 53 3.71 1.42 -19.76
N ALA A 54 4.00 1.07 -21.02
CA ALA A 54 4.33 -0.29 -21.45
C ALA A 54 5.55 -0.88 -20.73
N ALA A 55 6.54 -0.03 -20.39
CA ALA A 55 7.74 -0.43 -19.65
C ALA A 55 7.50 -0.58 -18.14
N SER A 56 6.34 -0.17 -17.63
CA SER A 56 6.01 -0.30 -16.21
C SER A 56 5.69 -1.77 -15.86
N PRO A 57 6.20 -2.26 -14.72
CA PRO A 57 5.79 -3.57 -14.21
C PRO A 57 4.34 -3.61 -13.67
N ALA A 58 3.70 -2.45 -13.53
CA ALA A 58 2.32 -2.30 -13.05
C ALA A 58 1.61 -1.14 -13.80
N PRO A 59 1.30 -1.31 -15.10
CA PRO A 59 0.73 -0.25 -15.93
C PRO A 59 -0.51 0.41 -15.34
N PHE A 60 -1.45 -0.38 -14.80
CA PHE A 60 -2.67 0.17 -14.19
C PHE A 60 -2.35 1.14 -13.05
N HIS A 61 -1.49 0.74 -12.13
CA HIS A 61 -1.09 1.60 -11.01
C HIS A 61 -0.36 2.85 -11.49
N THR A 62 0.55 2.71 -12.47
CA THR A 62 1.31 3.83 -13.03
C THR A 62 0.40 4.85 -13.70
N LEU A 63 -0.53 4.40 -14.54
CA LEU A 63 -1.47 5.28 -15.23
C LEU A 63 -2.40 6.00 -14.24
N LEU A 64 -2.96 5.28 -13.27
CA LEU A 64 -3.85 5.88 -12.28
C LEU A 64 -3.09 6.88 -11.39
N SER A 65 -1.92 6.50 -10.87
CA SER A 65 -1.11 7.38 -10.02
C SER A 65 -0.56 8.58 -10.80
N GLY A 66 -0.17 8.38 -12.06
CA GLY A 66 0.23 9.45 -12.97
C GLY A 66 -0.92 10.43 -13.24
N PHE A 67 -2.13 9.92 -13.47
CA PHE A 67 -3.32 10.76 -13.64
C PHE A 67 -3.61 11.61 -12.39
N PHE A 68 -3.54 11.02 -11.19
CA PHE A 68 -3.69 11.79 -9.94
C PHE A 68 -2.57 12.82 -9.77
N ALA A 69 -1.31 12.45 -10.04
CA ALA A 69 -0.20 13.39 -10.02
C ALA A 69 -0.40 14.55 -11.00
N TRP A 70 -0.82 14.25 -12.25
CA TRP A 70 -1.07 15.23 -13.28
C TRP A 70 -2.19 16.21 -12.91
N ILE A 71 -3.35 15.73 -12.42
CA ILE A 71 -4.49 16.59 -12.09
C ILE A 71 -4.21 17.46 -10.84
N THR A 72 -3.32 17.02 -9.96
CA THR A 72 -3.00 17.73 -8.71
C THR A 72 -1.74 18.59 -8.78
N GLN A 73 -1.03 18.59 -9.91
CA GLN A 73 0.19 19.41 -10.14
C GLN A 73 0.10 20.87 -9.68
N PRO A 74 -1.03 21.59 -9.79
CA PRO A 74 -1.12 22.98 -9.34
C PRO A 74 -0.97 23.15 -7.82
N TRP A 75 -1.19 22.08 -7.03
CA TRP A 75 -1.24 22.15 -5.56
C TRP A 75 -0.28 21.21 -4.84
N LEU A 76 0.11 20.11 -5.50
CA LEU A 76 0.91 19.05 -4.90
C LEU A 76 2.10 18.69 -5.79
N ASP A 77 3.20 18.23 -5.18
CA ASP A 77 4.27 17.62 -5.96
C ASP A 77 3.83 16.27 -6.56
N ALA A 78 4.59 15.80 -7.55
CA ALA A 78 4.22 14.58 -8.28
C ALA A 78 4.11 13.34 -7.36
N GLN A 79 4.91 13.26 -6.31
CA GLN A 79 4.90 12.15 -5.36
C GLN A 79 3.64 12.17 -4.49
N ASP A 80 3.28 13.32 -3.95
CA ASP A 80 2.09 13.50 -3.11
C ASP A 80 0.81 13.30 -3.92
N GLY A 81 0.76 13.87 -5.13
CA GLY A 81 -0.35 13.65 -6.06
C GLY A 81 -0.53 12.18 -6.41
N ALA A 82 0.56 11.47 -6.75
CA ALA A 82 0.53 10.05 -7.07
C ALA A 82 0.02 9.18 -5.90
N ARG A 83 0.35 9.53 -4.64
CA ARG A 83 -0.12 8.79 -3.45
C ARG A 83 -1.62 8.86 -3.25
N LEU A 84 -2.30 9.89 -3.73
CA LEU A 84 -3.76 9.96 -3.65
C LEU A 84 -4.41 8.76 -4.35
N ALA A 85 -3.79 8.22 -5.40
CA ALA A 85 -4.25 6.99 -6.04
C ALA A 85 -4.22 5.79 -5.07
N SER A 86 -3.19 5.66 -4.23
CA SER A 86 -3.12 4.60 -3.21
C SER A 86 -4.26 4.71 -2.19
N GLY A 87 -4.58 5.94 -1.75
CA GLY A 87 -5.74 6.19 -0.89
C GLY A 87 -7.05 5.80 -1.55
N ALA A 88 -7.25 6.20 -2.82
CA ALA A 88 -8.45 5.88 -3.60
C ALA A 88 -8.60 4.36 -3.83
N LEU A 89 -7.51 3.67 -4.18
CA LEU A 89 -7.49 2.22 -4.37
C LEU A 89 -7.79 1.47 -3.05
N THR A 90 -7.22 1.93 -1.94
CA THR A 90 -7.48 1.34 -0.62
C THR A 90 -8.93 1.56 -0.19
N LEU A 91 -9.47 2.76 -0.39
CA LEU A 91 -10.89 3.03 -0.10
C LEU A 91 -11.81 2.16 -0.95
N ALA A 92 -11.53 2.02 -2.25
CA ALA A 92 -12.27 1.12 -3.14
C ALA A 92 -12.16 -0.34 -2.68
N ALA A 93 -10.99 -0.80 -2.23
CA ALA A 93 -10.81 -2.15 -1.69
C ALA A 93 -11.66 -2.38 -0.44
N LEU A 94 -11.72 -1.42 0.48
CA LEU A 94 -12.58 -1.47 1.68
C LEU A 94 -14.07 -1.55 1.30
N ILE A 95 -14.48 -0.73 0.33
CA ILE A 95 -15.88 -0.71 -0.17
C ILE A 95 -16.24 -2.03 -0.84
N PHE A 96 -15.39 -2.56 -1.74
CA PHE A 96 -15.65 -3.84 -2.39
C PHE A 96 -15.62 -5.01 -1.40
N THR A 97 -14.74 -4.98 -0.40
CA THR A 97 -14.72 -5.97 0.69
C THR A 97 -16.03 -5.93 1.48
N ALA A 98 -16.53 -4.74 1.80
CA ALA A 98 -17.82 -4.58 2.48
C ALA A 98 -18.98 -5.11 1.64
N TYR A 99 -19.03 -4.78 0.35
CA TYR A 99 -20.07 -5.27 -0.54
C TYR A 99 -19.98 -6.78 -0.82
N ALA A 100 -18.77 -7.33 -0.90
CA ALA A 100 -18.58 -8.78 -1.03
C ALA A 100 -19.12 -9.52 0.22
N ALA A 101 -18.79 -9.02 1.43
CA ALA A 101 -19.29 -9.59 2.66
C ALA A 101 -20.81 -9.44 2.80
N LEU A 102 -21.38 -8.31 2.39
CA LEU A 102 -22.83 -8.09 2.35
C LEU A 102 -23.52 -9.07 1.41
N ALA A 103 -22.97 -9.30 0.23
CA ALA A 103 -23.55 -10.17 -0.79
C ALA A 103 -23.44 -11.67 -0.42
N LEU A 104 -22.34 -12.07 0.24
CA LEU A 104 -22.09 -13.47 0.61
C LEU A 104 -22.76 -13.84 1.95
N PHE A 105 -22.64 -12.99 2.96
CA PHE A 105 -23.02 -13.31 4.34
C PHE A 105 -24.29 -12.59 4.83
N GLY A 106 -24.75 -11.59 4.06
CA GLY A 106 -25.95 -10.83 4.35
C GLY A 106 -25.71 -9.54 5.15
N PRO A 107 -26.81 -8.89 5.58
CA PRO A 107 -26.78 -7.59 6.23
C PRO A 107 -25.94 -7.56 7.52
N GLY A 108 -25.19 -6.48 7.71
CA GLY A 108 -24.35 -6.25 8.89
C GLY A 108 -22.90 -6.77 8.76
N PHE A 109 -22.63 -7.73 7.87
CA PHE A 109 -21.27 -8.27 7.71
C PHE A 109 -20.34 -7.31 6.96
N GLY A 110 -20.87 -6.46 6.08
CA GLY A 110 -20.05 -5.53 5.30
C GLY A 110 -19.24 -4.58 6.16
N ALA A 111 -19.87 -3.94 7.14
CA ALA A 111 -19.16 -3.04 8.07
C ALA A 111 -18.07 -3.79 8.86
N ALA A 112 -18.37 -4.99 9.34
CA ALA A 112 -17.42 -5.80 10.10
C ALA A 112 -16.22 -6.22 9.23
N ALA A 113 -16.43 -6.56 7.95
CA ALA A 113 -15.34 -6.93 7.03
C ALA A 113 -14.42 -5.74 6.70
N ALA A 114 -14.99 -4.56 6.41
CA ALA A 114 -14.19 -3.36 6.17
C ALA A 114 -13.37 -2.95 7.41
N LEU A 115 -13.99 -2.98 8.59
CA LEU A 115 -13.30 -2.70 9.85
C LEU A 115 -12.23 -3.75 10.18
N ALA A 116 -12.49 -5.04 9.90
CA ALA A 116 -11.49 -6.09 10.06
C ALA A 116 -10.28 -5.85 9.14
N LEU A 117 -10.52 -5.41 7.89
CA LEU A 117 -9.45 -5.11 6.94
C LEU A 117 -8.60 -3.93 7.39
N ILE A 118 -9.19 -2.80 7.82
CA ILE A 118 -8.45 -1.68 8.45
C ILE A 118 -7.66 -2.15 9.67
N GLY A 119 -8.22 -3.06 10.44
CA GLY A 119 -7.59 -3.60 11.64
C GLY A 119 -6.30 -4.38 11.37
N CYS A 120 -5.99 -4.75 10.13
CA CYS A 120 -4.77 -5.47 9.79
C CYS A 120 -3.53 -4.58 9.94
N PHE A 121 -2.57 -5.01 10.76
CA PHE A 121 -1.35 -4.24 11.02
C PHE A 121 -0.54 -3.98 9.75
N GLY A 122 -0.46 -4.99 8.86
CA GLY A 122 0.24 -4.86 7.58
C GLY A 122 -0.40 -3.88 6.61
N LEU A 123 -1.72 -3.65 6.69
CA LEU A 123 -2.39 -2.69 5.82
C LEU A 123 -2.06 -1.25 6.22
N MET A 124 -1.93 -0.95 7.53
CA MET A 124 -1.77 0.42 8.02
C MET A 124 -0.66 1.20 7.32
N LEU A 125 0.54 0.61 7.19
CA LEU A 125 1.67 1.26 6.52
C LEU A 125 1.59 1.19 4.99
N ARG A 126 1.06 0.08 4.46
CA ARG A 126 1.02 -0.18 3.01
C ARG A 126 -0.07 0.62 2.30
N ALA A 127 -1.21 0.83 2.95
CA ALA A 127 -2.31 1.63 2.42
C ALA A 127 -1.94 3.08 2.13
N HIS A 128 -0.96 3.61 2.88
CA HIS A 128 -0.55 5.01 2.82
C HIS A 128 0.75 5.23 2.05
N ALA A 129 1.35 4.20 1.48
CA ALA A 129 2.54 4.29 0.66
C ALA A 129 2.18 4.20 -0.84
N LEU A 130 3.02 4.79 -1.70
CA LEU A 130 2.87 4.70 -3.15
C LEU A 130 3.32 3.30 -3.60
N LEU A 131 2.40 2.34 -3.59
CA LEU A 131 2.69 0.93 -3.86
C LEU A 131 1.66 0.32 -4.83
N PRO A 132 2.10 -0.39 -5.88
CA PRO A 132 1.21 -1.05 -6.85
C PRO A 132 0.34 -2.14 -6.24
N GLU A 133 0.72 -2.70 -5.09
CA GLU A 133 -0.06 -3.72 -4.38
C GLU A 133 -1.42 -3.23 -3.86
N THR A 134 -1.61 -1.92 -3.73
CA THR A 134 -2.93 -1.35 -3.41
C THR A 134 -3.95 -1.60 -4.53
N ALA A 135 -3.48 -1.63 -5.80
CA ALA A 135 -4.32 -2.01 -6.94
C ALA A 135 -4.68 -3.51 -6.91
N LEU A 136 -3.76 -4.38 -6.47
CA LEU A 136 -4.06 -5.79 -6.27
C LEU A 136 -5.09 -6.01 -5.16
N LEU A 137 -4.93 -5.31 -4.03
CA LEU A 137 -5.90 -5.37 -2.93
C LEU A 137 -7.31 -5.03 -3.41
N MET A 138 -7.43 -3.92 -4.15
CA MET A 138 -8.70 -3.49 -4.75
C MET A 138 -9.21 -4.49 -5.77
N GLY A 139 -8.35 -4.99 -6.67
CA GLY A 139 -8.71 -5.93 -7.72
C GLY A 139 -9.28 -7.24 -7.15
N TYR A 140 -8.65 -7.84 -6.14
CA TYR A 140 -9.17 -9.06 -5.50
C TYR A 140 -10.44 -8.83 -4.71
N ALA A 141 -10.59 -7.68 -4.03
CA ALA A 141 -11.83 -7.32 -3.35
C ALA A 141 -12.98 -7.15 -4.35
N TRP A 142 -12.71 -6.50 -5.49
CA TRP A 142 -13.69 -6.32 -6.56
C TRP A 142 -14.05 -7.64 -7.26
N LEU A 143 -13.05 -8.50 -7.53
CA LEU A 143 -13.28 -9.83 -8.10
C LEU A 143 -14.19 -10.67 -7.20
N LEU A 144 -13.93 -10.68 -5.89
CA LEU A 144 -14.75 -11.42 -4.93
C LEU A 144 -16.18 -10.88 -4.86
N PHE A 145 -16.35 -9.56 -4.89
CA PHE A 145 -17.66 -8.93 -5.05
C PHE A 145 -18.33 -9.34 -6.36
N GLY A 146 -17.59 -9.34 -7.47
CA GLY A 146 -18.09 -9.77 -8.79
C GLY A 146 -18.61 -11.21 -8.79
N ILE A 147 -17.86 -12.12 -8.17
CA ILE A 147 -18.26 -13.53 -8.00
C ILE A 147 -19.55 -13.63 -7.17
N ALA A 148 -19.63 -12.88 -6.06
CA ALA A 148 -20.84 -12.86 -5.24
C ALA A 148 -22.06 -12.39 -6.04
N GLN A 149 -21.91 -11.31 -6.81
CA GLN A 149 -22.98 -10.76 -7.68
C GLN A 149 -23.36 -11.69 -8.84
N ALA A 150 -22.43 -12.51 -9.33
CA ALA A 150 -22.64 -13.43 -10.44
C ALA A 150 -23.67 -14.54 -10.15
N ARG A 151 -23.99 -14.79 -8.87
CA ARG A 151 -25.08 -15.72 -8.49
C ARG A 151 -26.45 -15.20 -8.88
N ASP A 152 -26.66 -13.90 -8.73
CA ASP A 152 -27.99 -13.28 -8.83
C ASP A 152 -28.15 -12.47 -10.10
N ASN A 153 -27.06 -11.91 -10.65
CA ASN A 153 -27.10 -11.01 -11.79
C ASN A 153 -25.94 -11.26 -12.77
N VAL A 154 -26.24 -11.84 -13.91
CA VAL A 154 -25.26 -12.17 -14.96
C VAL A 154 -24.45 -10.95 -15.39
N ARG A 155 -25.14 -9.84 -15.71
CA ARG A 155 -24.49 -8.63 -16.25
C ARG A 155 -23.53 -7.98 -15.22
N ARG A 156 -24.02 -7.78 -13.99
CA ARG A 156 -23.19 -7.16 -12.92
C ARG A 156 -21.99 -8.02 -12.59
N GLY A 157 -22.20 -9.35 -12.46
CA GLY A 157 -21.11 -10.29 -12.20
C GLY A 157 -20.08 -10.31 -13.33
N ALA A 158 -20.52 -10.41 -14.60
CA ALA A 158 -19.63 -10.42 -15.75
C ALA A 158 -18.79 -9.15 -15.87
N ILE A 159 -19.41 -7.97 -15.74
CA ILE A 159 -18.69 -6.68 -15.79
C ILE A 159 -17.66 -6.60 -14.66
N ALA A 160 -18.04 -6.97 -13.43
CA ALA A 160 -17.14 -6.92 -12.30
C ALA A 160 -15.95 -7.90 -12.48
N ILE A 161 -16.17 -9.11 -12.97
CA ILE A 161 -15.12 -10.09 -13.27
C ILE A 161 -14.18 -9.56 -14.36
N ALA A 162 -14.72 -9.02 -15.46
CA ALA A 162 -13.90 -8.52 -16.57
C ALA A 162 -13.00 -7.35 -16.14
N LEU A 163 -13.58 -6.34 -15.46
CA LEU A 163 -12.84 -5.14 -15.06
C LEU A 163 -11.85 -5.43 -13.94
N SER A 164 -12.23 -6.19 -12.92
CA SER A 164 -11.29 -6.57 -11.85
C SER A 164 -10.15 -7.45 -12.38
N GLY A 165 -10.45 -8.39 -13.31
CA GLY A 165 -9.44 -9.19 -13.96
C GLY A 165 -8.45 -8.36 -14.78
N LEU A 166 -8.93 -7.34 -15.50
CA LEU A 166 -8.04 -6.40 -16.21
C LEU A 166 -7.13 -5.64 -15.24
N VAL A 167 -7.68 -5.12 -14.15
CA VAL A 167 -6.88 -4.43 -13.11
C VAL A 167 -5.80 -5.35 -12.57
N LEU A 168 -6.14 -6.60 -12.25
CA LEU A 168 -5.20 -7.59 -11.73
C LEU A 168 -4.10 -7.93 -12.76
N ALA A 169 -4.48 -8.19 -14.00
CA ALA A 169 -3.55 -8.48 -15.09
C ALA A 169 -2.59 -7.31 -15.38
N LEU A 170 -3.07 -6.07 -15.34
CA LEU A 170 -2.24 -4.87 -15.55
C LEU A 170 -1.51 -4.39 -14.28
N SER A 171 -1.67 -5.07 -13.14
CA SER A 171 -0.97 -4.72 -11.89
C SER A 171 0.18 -5.65 -11.54
N ARG A 172 0.12 -6.95 -11.90
CA ARG A 172 1.21 -7.91 -11.62
C ARG A 172 1.45 -8.91 -12.76
N GLY A 173 0.68 -8.85 -13.83
CA GLY A 173 0.93 -9.61 -15.03
C GLY A 173 0.26 -11.00 -15.08
N LEU A 174 0.94 -11.96 -15.73
CA LEU A 174 0.39 -13.27 -16.05
C LEU A 174 -0.03 -14.07 -14.82
N THR A 175 0.68 -13.98 -13.72
CA THR A 175 0.36 -14.68 -12.47
C THR A 175 -1.03 -14.34 -11.96
N ASP A 176 -1.41 -13.06 -11.99
CA ASP A 176 -2.73 -12.61 -11.52
C ASP A 176 -3.83 -12.78 -12.56
N LEU A 177 -3.49 -12.82 -13.84
CA LEU A 177 -4.43 -13.26 -14.88
C LEU A 177 -4.83 -14.72 -14.67
N VAL A 178 -3.84 -15.62 -14.48
CA VAL A 178 -4.09 -17.04 -14.19
C VAL A 178 -4.89 -17.20 -12.90
N ALA A 179 -4.51 -16.47 -11.85
CA ALA A 179 -5.24 -16.46 -10.59
C ALA A 179 -6.70 -16.04 -10.77
N THR A 180 -6.96 -14.99 -11.55
CA THR A 180 -8.32 -14.54 -11.87
C THR A 180 -9.15 -15.65 -12.51
N ILE A 181 -8.59 -16.34 -13.50
CA ILE A 181 -9.25 -17.48 -14.17
C ILE A 181 -9.54 -18.59 -13.15
N LEU A 182 -8.55 -18.97 -12.34
CA LEU A 182 -8.73 -20.00 -11.32
C LEU A 182 -9.82 -19.62 -10.31
N ILE A 183 -9.81 -18.40 -9.80
CA ILE A 183 -10.77 -17.90 -8.83
C ILE A 183 -12.20 -17.90 -9.38
N VAL A 184 -12.37 -17.60 -10.68
CA VAL A 184 -13.69 -17.62 -11.34
C VAL A 184 -14.15 -19.03 -11.64
N VAL A 185 -13.23 -19.95 -12.00
CA VAL A 185 -13.58 -21.31 -12.44
C VAL A 185 -13.72 -22.29 -11.28
N LEU A 186 -12.86 -22.24 -10.26
CA LEU A 186 -12.86 -23.21 -9.16
C LEU A 186 -14.18 -23.31 -8.39
N PRO A 187 -14.96 -22.24 -8.14
CA PRO A 187 -16.28 -22.38 -7.51
C PRO A 187 -17.23 -23.28 -8.31
N LEU A 188 -17.09 -23.40 -9.63
CA LEU A 188 -17.89 -24.33 -10.46
C LEU A 188 -17.70 -25.81 -10.10
N LEU A 189 -16.67 -26.16 -9.33
CA LEU A 189 -16.50 -27.51 -8.80
C LEU A 189 -17.55 -27.84 -7.73
N SER A 190 -18.08 -26.84 -7.06
CA SER A 190 -19.17 -26.99 -6.09
C SER A 190 -20.53 -26.99 -6.79
N ARG A 191 -21.42 -27.92 -6.38
CA ARG A 191 -22.77 -28.02 -6.94
C ARG A 191 -23.59 -26.74 -6.76
N ASP A 192 -23.43 -26.06 -5.64
CA ASP A 192 -24.18 -24.84 -5.29
C ASP A 192 -23.80 -23.64 -6.16
N TRP A 193 -22.62 -23.67 -6.79
CA TRP A 193 -22.10 -22.63 -7.69
C TRP A 193 -22.28 -22.98 -9.18
N ARG A 194 -22.81 -24.14 -9.51
CA ARG A 194 -23.07 -24.55 -10.90
C ARG A 194 -24.36 -23.99 -11.49
N SER A 195 -24.94 -22.93 -10.92
CA SER A 195 -26.14 -22.31 -11.46
C SER A 195 -25.91 -21.80 -12.90
N ARG A 196 -26.98 -21.77 -13.70
CA ARG A 196 -26.92 -21.23 -15.07
C ARG A 196 -26.47 -19.76 -15.05
N THR A 197 -26.97 -18.97 -14.10
CA THR A 197 -26.63 -17.56 -13.92
C THR A 197 -25.14 -17.36 -13.69
N TYR A 198 -24.55 -18.12 -12.74
CA TYR A 198 -23.12 -18.02 -12.45
C TYR A 198 -22.26 -18.47 -13.64
N ARG A 199 -22.59 -19.57 -14.30
CA ARG A 199 -21.85 -20.03 -15.49
C ARG A 199 -21.84 -19.00 -16.60
N GLN A 200 -23.01 -18.40 -16.90
CA GLN A 200 -23.12 -17.34 -17.89
C GLN A 200 -22.30 -16.10 -17.50
N ALA A 201 -22.38 -15.66 -16.23
CA ALA A 201 -21.59 -14.54 -15.73
C ALA A 201 -20.09 -14.80 -15.81
N ALA A 202 -19.63 -16.00 -15.45
CA ALA A 202 -18.23 -16.41 -15.53
C ALA A 202 -17.73 -16.41 -16.98
N LEU A 203 -18.47 -17.04 -17.90
CA LEU A 203 -18.12 -17.08 -19.33
C LEU A 203 -18.07 -15.68 -19.95
N LEU A 204 -19.10 -14.86 -19.74
CA LEU A 204 -19.16 -13.51 -20.27
C LEU A 204 -18.09 -12.60 -19.60
N GLY A 205 -17.82 -12.79 -18.33
CA GLY A 205 -16.79 -12.05 -17.60
C GLY A 205 -15.38 -12.37 -18.12
N LEU A 206 -15.06 -13.65 -18.31
CA LEU A 206 -13.76 -14.06 -18.87
C LEU A 206 -13.63 -13.68 -20.35
N ALA A 207 -14.71 -13.78 -21.14
CA ALA A 207 -14.71 -13.31 -22.52
C ALA A 207 -14.53 -11.77 -22.59
N GLY A 208 -15.19 -11.03 -21.70
CA GLY A 208 -15.02 -9.59 -21.56
C GLY A 208 -13.59 -9.21 -21.15
N LEU A 209 -12.99 -9.96 -20.22
CA LEU A 209 -11.57 -9.78 -19.85
C LEU A 209 -10.65 -10.00 -21.05
N ALA A 210 -10.86 -11.08 -21.82
CA ALA A 210 -10.08 -11.35 -23.03
C ALA A 210 -10.24 -10.22 -24.06
N ALA A 211 -11.48 -9.73 -24.28
CA ALA A 211 -11.73 -8.60 -25.18
C ALA A 211 -11.02 -7.31 -24.72
N LEU A 212 -11.06 -7.00 -23.42
CA LEU A 212 -10.35 -5.84 -22.86
C LEU A 212 -8.83 -5.95 -23.00
N LEU A 213 -8.26 -7.15 -22.82
CA LEU A 213 -6.84 -7.39 -23.05
C LEU A 213 -6.46 -7.26 -24.52
N LEU A 214 -7.34 -7.70 -25.46
CA LEU A 214 -7.12 -7.49 -26.89
C LEU A 214 -7.17 -5.99 -27.26
N VAL A 215 -8.09 -5.23 -26.67
CA VAL A 215 -8.13 -3.76 -26.84
C VAL A 215 -6.84 -3.11 -26.30
N TRP A 216 -6.35 -3.56 -25.13
CA TRP A 216 -5.09 -3.11 -24.58
C TRP A 216 -3.90 -3.41 -25.49
N LEU A 217 -3.81 -4.63 -26.02
CA LEU A 217 -2.77 -5.03 -26.98
C LEU A 217 -2.85 -4.21 -28.28
N GLY A 218 -4.07 -3.97 -28.79
CA GLY A 218 -4.28 -3.11 -29.94
C GLY A 218 -3.80 -1.68 -29.71
N ALA A 219 -4.12 -1.10 -28.54
CA ALA A 219 -3.65 0.23 -28.16
C ALA A 219 -2.11 0.29 -28.01
N LEU A 220 -1.48 -0.75 -27.47
CA LEU A 220 -0.02 -0.86 -27.43
C LEU A 220 0.60 -0.95 -28.83
N GLY A 221 -0.02 -1.70 -29.75
CA GLY A 221 0.44 -1.79 -31.14
C GLY A 221 0.40 -0.45 -31.88
N LEU A 222 -0.56 0.41 -31.52
CA LEU A 222 -0.67 1.78 -32.07
C LEU A 222 0.31 2.77 -31.42
N SER A 223 0.86 2.47 -30.26
CA SER A 223 1.76 3.36 -29.51
C SER A 223 3.25 3.23 -29.89
N GLY A 224 3.65 2.19 -30.64
CA GLY A 224 5.00 2.02 -31.17
C GLY A 224 5.41 0.57 -31.37
N ASP A 225 6.38 0.34 -32.27
CA ASP A 225 6.77 -0.98 -32.76
C ASP A 225 7.28 -1.95 -31.67
N HIS A 226 7.81 -1.42 -30.57
CA HIS A 226 8.36 -2.23 -29.47
C HIS A 226 7.48 -2.30 -28.22
N ALA A 227 6.34 -1.57 -28.17
CA ALA A 227 5.53 -1.43 -26.97
C ALA A 227 4.94 -2.77 -26.50
N ILE A 228 4.47 -3.61 -27.43
CA ILE A 228 3.93 -4.94 -27.12
C ILE A 228 5.05 -5.84 -26.55
N GLY A 229 6.22 -5.89 -27.16
CA GLY A 229 7.36 -6.69 -26.70
C GLY A 229 7.85 -6.27 -25.32
N THR A 230 7.95 -4.97 -25.09
CA THR A 230 8.33 -4.40 -23.79
C THR A 230 7.31 -4.76 -22.71
N TRP A 231 6.02 -4.55 -22.99
CA TRP A 231 4.96 -4.91 -22.06
C TRP A 231 4.92 -6.42 -21.80
N TRP A 232 5.06 -7.25 -22.84
CA TRP A 232 5.06 -8.72 -22.70
C TRP A 232 6.21 -9.20 -21.81
N GLY A 233 7.40 -8.62 -21.96
CA GLY A 233 8.53 -8.91 -21.08
C GLY A 233 8.23 -8.60 -19.62
N GLN A 234 7.59 -7.47 -19.31
CA GLN A 234 7.16 -7.13 -17.95
C GLN A 234 6.03 -8.05 -17.45
N PHE A 235 5.06 -8.34 -18.31
CA PHE A 235 3.89 -9.15 -18.01
C PHE A 235 4.26 -10.59 -17.60
N THR A 236 5.32 -11.15 -18.19
CA THR A 236 5.79 -12.52 -17.94
C THR A 236 6.99 -12.60 -16.99
N SER A 237 7.56 -11.47 -16.55
CA SER A 237 8.83 -11.43 -15.81
C SER A 237 8.80 -12.10 -14.42
N ARG A 238 7.60 -12.36 -13.85
CA ARG A 238 7.44 -12.84 -12.47
C ARG A 238 6.86 -14.23 -12.40
N LEU A 239 7.45 -15.18 -13.11
CA LEU A 239 6.95 -16.54 -13.15
C LEU A 239 7.57 -17.46 -12.09
N THR A 240 8.65 -17.07 -11.43
CA THR A 240 9.34 -17.89 -10.43
C THR A 240 9.01 -17.43 -9.01
N PRO A 241 8.65 -18.33 -8.08
CA PRO A 241 8.47 -18.00 -6.67
C PRO A 241 9.83 -17.67 -6.01
N ASP A 242 9.83 -16.67 -5.14
CA ASP A 242 11.04 -16.17 -4.45
C ASP A 242 10.97 -16.36 -2.92
N HIS A 243 9.78 -16.54 -2.37
CA HIS A 243 9.56 -16.65 -0.94
C HIS A 243 9.26 -18.08 -0.52
N SER A 244 9.86 -18.52 0.60
CA SER A 244 9.49 -19.80 1.19
C SER A 244 8.12 -19.70 1.88
N PRO A 245 7.32 -20.79 1.91
CA PRO A 245 6.05 -20.81 2.66
C PRO A 245 6.20 -20.45 4.13
N ALA A 246 7.32 -20.84 4.75
CA ALA A 246 7.62 -20.49 6.14
C ALA A 246 7.83 -18.98 6.33
N ALA A 247 8.53 -18.32 5.39
CA ALA A 247 8.73 -16.86 5.43
C ALA A 247 7.39 -16.11 5.28
N LEU A 248 6.52 -16.57 4.37
CA LEU A 248 5.19 -15.98 4.20
C LEU A 248 4.33 -16.17 5.45
N LEU A 249 4.31 -17.37 6.03
CA LEU A 249 3.57 -17.63 7.27
C LEU A 249 4.08 -16.77 8.41
N ASN A 250 5.40 -16.66 8.59
CA ASN A 250 5.99 -15.79 9.61
C ASN A 250 5.60 -14.31 9.39
N LEU A 251 5.60 -13.84 8.15
CA LEU A 251 5.11 -12.51 7.81
C LEU A 251 3.64 -12.34 8.20
N LEU A 252 2.77 -13.28 7.85
CA LEU A 252 1.33 -13.19 8.08
C LEU A 252 0.96 -13.19 9.56
N THR A 253 1.78 -13.74 10.45
CA THR A 253 1.50 -13.79 11.90
C THR A 253 1.27 -12.40 12.49
N TRP A 254 2.06 -11.41 12.10
CA TRP A 254 1.90 -10.02 12.54
C TRP A 254 1.20 -9.14 11.49
N PHE A 255 1.44 -9.41 10.20
CA PHE A 255 0.91 -8.63 9.08
C PHE A 255 -0.62 -8.71 8.99
N ALA A 256 -1.17 -9.91 9.15
CA ALA A 256 -2.61 -10.16 9.12
C ALA A 256 -3.25 -10.22 10.52
N TRP A 257 -2.54 -9.77 11.57
CA TRP A 257 -3.13 -9.64 12.90
C TRP A 257 -4.16 -8.48 12.92
N PRO A 258 -5.35 -8.64 13.55
CA PRO A 258 -5.87 -9.80 14.26
C PRO A 258 -6.83 -10.66 13.40
N VAL A 259 -6.88 -10.43 12.08
CA VAL A 259 -7.89 -11.11 11.24
C VAL A 259 -7.62 -12.61 11.05
N TRP A 260 -6.34 -13.04 11.03
CA TRP A 260 -6.03 -14.45 10.81
C TRP A 260 -6.55 -15.38 11.93
N PRO A 261 -6.44 -15.08 13.25
CA PRO A 261 -7.02 -15.95 14.26
C PRO A 261 -8.55 -15.95 14.21
N LEU A 262 -9.19 -14.84 13.87
CA LEU A 262 -10.64 -14.76 13.69
C LEU A 262 -11.10 -15.55 12.44
N ALA A 263 -10.31 -15.52 11.37
CA ALA A 263 -10.56 -16.31 10.16
C ALA A 263 -10.40 -17.81 10.42
N LEU A 264 -9.35 -18.21 11.14
CA LEU A 264 -9.17 -19.60 11.55
C LEU A 264 -10.31 -20.08 12.47
N TRP A 265 -10.76 -19.22 13.38
CA TRP A 265 -11.94 -19.51 14.19
C TRP A 265 -13.19 -19.73 13.34
N ALA A 266 -13.41 -18.89 12.31
CA ALA A 266 -14.54 -19.06 11.39
C ALA A 266 -14.47 -20.41 10.67
N ILE A 267 -13.32 -20.76 10.11
CA ILE A 267 -13.10 -22.03 9.41
C ILE A 267 -13.30 -23.21 10.36
N TRP A 268 -12.74 -23.13 11.58
CA TRP A 268 -12.88 -24.19 12.57
C TRP A 268 -14.33 -24.34 13.06
N HIS A 269 -15.04 -23.23 13.26
CA HIS A 269 -16.44 -23.25 13.69
C HIS A 269 -17.36 -23.88 12.64
N GLU A 270 -17.10 -23.59 11.38
CA GLU A 270 -17.88 -24.09 10.24
C GLU A 270 -17.34 -25.41 9.64
N HIS A 271 -16.23 -25.99 10.15
CA HIS A 271 -15.51 -27.10 9.50
C HIS A 271 -16.42 -28.30 9.16
N ARG A 272 -17.39 -28.62 10.04
CA ARG A 272 -18.35 -29.72 9.80
C ARG A 272 -19.44 -29.34 8.80
N ARG A 273 -19.62 -28.05 8.54
CA ARG A 273 -20.66 -27.49 7.66
C ARG A 273 -20.09 -26.86 6.40
N LEU A 274 -18.76 -26.86 6.21
CA LEU A 274 -18.13 -26.24 5.03
C LEU A 274 -18.74 -26.70 3.70
N ARG A 275 -19.11 -27.97 3.60
CA ARG A 275 -19.80 -28.50 2.41
C ARG A 275 -21.22 -27.96 2.24
N ARG A 276 -21.84 -27.42 3.29
CA ARG A 276 -23.22 -26.88 3.31
C ARG A 276 -23.25 -25.35 3.46
N ALA A 277 -22.10 -24.71 3.44
CA ALA A 277 -21.91 -23.26 3.54
C ALA A 277 -21.31 -22.72 2.22
N PRO A 278 -22.13 -22.69 1.13
CA PRO A 278 -21.65 -22.34 -0.20
C PRO A 278 -21.08 -20.92 -0.27
N GLU A 279 -21.50 -20.02 0.60
CA GLU A 279 -21.01 -18.64 0.72
C GLU A 279 -19.53 -18.55 1.11
N LEU A 280 -18.98 -19.57 1.78
CA LEU A 280 -17.57 -19.62 2.18
C LEU A 280 -16.66 -20.11 1.05
N HIS A 281 -17.18 -20.90 0.08
CA HIS A 281 -16.37 -21.52 -0.96
C HIS A 281 -15.55 -20.52 -1.76
N PRO A 282 -16.09 -19.43 -2.34
CA PRO A 282 -15.29 -18.48 -3.11
C PRO A 282 -14.28 -17.74 -2.24
N VAL A 283 -14.60 -17.47 -0.98
CA VAL A 283 -13.66 -16.82 -0.05
C VAL A 283 -12.47 -17.71 0.23
N LEU A 284 -12.69 -19.01 0.43
CA LEU A 284 -11.62 -20.00 0.63
C LEU A 284 -10.78 -20.21 -0.64
N VAL A 285 -11.40 -20.19 -1.83
CA VAL A 285 -10.69 -20.25 -3.10
C VAL A 285 -9.77 -19.03 -3.26
N VAL A 286 -10.30 -17.81 -3.01
CA VAL A 286 -9.49 -16.58 -3.07
C VAL A 286 -8.38 -16.63 -2.03
N LEU A 287 -8.65 -17.10 -0.81
CA LEU A 287 -7.63 -17.26 0.23
C LEU A 287 -6.51 -18.19 -0.21
N ALA A 288 -6.84 -19.36 -0.73
CA ALA A 288 -5.85 -20.35 -1.20
C ALA A 288 -5.01 -19.79 -2.36
N VAL A 289 -5.65 -19.19 -3.36
CA VAL A 289 -4.95 -18.63 -4.52
C VAL A 289 -4.07 -17.47 -4.12
N THR A 290 -4.58 -16.50 -3.35
CA THR A 290 -3.79 -15.34 -2.92
C THR A 290 -2.67 -15.73 -1.95
N PHE A 291 -2.85 -16.77 -1.12
CA PHE A 291 -1.80 -17.33 -0.28
C PHE A 291 -0.67 -17.92 -1.14
N VAL A 292 -1.00 -18.72 -2.14
CA VAL A 292 -0.01 -19.27 -3.09
C VAL A 292 0.71 -18.13 -3.82
N LEU A 293 -0.02 -17.12 -4.32
CA LEU A 293 0.57 -15.95 -4.98
C LEU A 293 1.45 -15.10 -4.05
N GLY A 294 1.21 -15.14 -2.74
CA GLY A 294 2.07 -14.51 -1.76
C GLY A 294 3.50 -15.05 -1.73
N LEU A 295 3.74 -16.22 -2.35
CA LEU A 295 5.08 -16.81 -2.51
C LEU A 295 5.86 -16.17 -3.68
N TRP A 296 5.19 -15.47 -4.59
CA TRP A 296 5.84 -14.77 -5.70
C TRP A 296 6.38 -13.41 -5.28
N PRO A 297 7.50 -12.97 -5.87
CA PRO A 297 8.09 -11.69 -5.53
C PRO A 297 7.15 -10.54 -5.87
N SER A 298 7.14 -9.53 -5.01
CA SER A 298 6.64 -8.20 -5.33
C SER A 298 7.79 -7.22 -5.23
N HIS A 299 7.75 -6.15 -6.01
CA HIS A 299 8.81 -5.11 -5.95
C HIS A 299 8.91 -4.45 -4.58
N SER A 300 7.88 -4.55 -3.76
CA SER A 300 7.75 -3.84 -2.49
C SER A 300 7.65 -4.75 -1.27
N GLY A 301 7.83 -6.08 -1.42
CA GLY A 301 7.57 -7.02 -0.32
C GLY A 301 6.10 -7.04 0.14
N GLY A 302 5.18 -6.48 -0.66
CA GLY A 302 3.73 -6.41 -0.39
C GLY A 302 2.92 -7.57 -0.97
N SER A 303 3.58 -8.67 -1.40
CA SER A 303 2.94 -9.86 -1.98
C SER A 303 1.83 -10.45 -1.10
N ALA A 304 1.91 -10.25 0.21
CA ALA A 304 0.92 -10.72 1.18
C ALA A 304 -0.35 -9.84 1.27
N LEU A 305 -0.34 -8.63 0.68
CA LEU A 305 -1.47 -7.69 0.85
C LEU A 305 -2.82 -8.24 0.35
N PRO A 306 -2.92 -8.90 -0.81
CA PRO A 306 -4.16 -9.48 -1.30
C PRO A 306 -4.78 -10.54 -0.38
N VAL A 307 -3.97 -11.26 0.41
CA VAL A 307 -4.43 -12.28 1.36
C VAL A 307 -5.34 -11.69 2.45
N LEU A 308 -5.17 -10.40 2.76
CA LEU A 308 -5.96 -9.71 3.79
C LEU A 308 -7.45 -9.63 3.44
N VAL A 309 -7.81 -9.56 2.15
CA VAL A 309 -9.22 -9.48 1.72
C VAL A 309 -10.03 -10.70 2.15
N PRO A 310 -9.69 -11.93 1.72
CA PRO A 310 -10.44 -13.12 2.13
C PRO A 310 -10.34 -13.37 3.65
N LEU A 311 -9.21 -13.04 4.28
CA LEU A 311 -9.09 -13.15 5.74
C LEU A 311 -10.04 -12.19 6.46
N ALA A 312 -10.20 -10.95 6.00
CA ALA A 312 -11.12 -9.98 6.58
C ALA A 312 -12.59 -10.41 6.44
N LEU A 313 -12.97 -11.02 5.29
CA LEU A 313 -14.30 -11.60 5.12
C LEU A 313 -14.53 -12.75 6.11
N LEU A 314 -13.61 -13.70 6.19
CA LEU A 314 -13.69 -14.81 7.15
C LEU A 314 -13.70 -14.31 8.59
N ALA A 315 -12.89 -13.29 8.92
CA ALA A 315 -12.87 -12.69 10.24
C ALA A 315 -14.22 -12.07 10.60
N SER A 316 -14.91 -11.41 9.67
CA SER A 316 -16.25 -10.86 9.90
C SER A 316 -17.26 -11.96 10.26
N HIS A 317 -17.18 -13.12 9.60
CA HIS A 317 -17.97 -14.30 9.91
C HIS A 317 -17.57 -14.90 11.26
N GLY A 318 -16.27 -14.97 11.55
CA GLY A 318 -15.73 -15.44 12.82
C GLY A 318 -16.21 -14.62 14.01
N VAL A 319 -16.18 -13.31 13.90
CA VAL A 319 -16.67 -12.39 14.95
C VAL A 319 -18.15 -12.61 15.26
N ALA A 320 -18.96 -12.85 14.23
CA ALA A 320 -20.40 -13.12 14.42
C ALA A 320 -20.66 -14.42 15.21
N SER A 321 -19.73 -15.38 15.15
CA SER A 321 -19.81 -16.68 15.81
C SER A 321 -19.09 -16.76 17.16
N LEU A 322 -18.35 -15.70 17.57
CA LEU A 322 -17.67 -15.67 18.86
C LEU A 322 -18.65 -15.82 20.04
N LYS A 323 -18.28 -16.66 20.99
CA LYS A 323 -18.96 -16.75 22.29
C LYS A 323 -18.72 -15.45 23.07
N ARG A 324 -19.61 -15.11 24.00
CA ARG A 324 -19.56 -13.87 24.82
C ARG A 324 -18.18 -13.66 25.46
N GLY A 325 -17.59 -14.72 26.05
CA GLY A 325 -16.25 -14.64 26.65
C GLY A 325 -15.16 -14.28 25.65
N GLY A 326 -15.14 -14.93 24.47
CA GLY A 326 -14.15 -14.64 23.42
C GLY A 326 -14.30 -13.22 22.85
N ALA A 327 -15.54 -12.77 22.61
CA ALA A 327 -15.81 -11.41 22.16
C ALA A 327 -15.37 -10.36 23.21
N GLN A 328 -15.63 -10.62 24.50
CA GLN A 328 -15.23 -9.74 25.58
C GLN A 328 -13.71 -9.74 25.78
N GLY A 329 -13.07 -10.91 25.66
CA GLY A 329 -11.59 -11.02 25.71
C GLY A 329 -10.93 -10.23 24.59
N PHE A 330 -11.41 -10.36 23.35
CA PHE A 330 -10.88 -9.59 22.21
C PHE A 330 -11.12 -8.08 22.35
N TYR A 331 -12.30 -7.69 22.86
CA TYR A 331 -12.60 -6.28 23.16
C TYR A 331 -11.60 -5.67 24.15
N TRP A 332 -11.42 -6.31 25.33
CA TRP A 332 -10.50 -5.79 26.36
C TRP A 332 -9.05 -5.86 25.95
N PHE A 333 -8.66 -6.89 25.19
CA PHE A 333 -7.34 -6.95 24.60
C PHE A 333 -7.09 -5.74 23.68
N GLY A 334 -8.05 -5.39 22.81
CA GLY A 334 -7.95 -4.20 21.98
C GLY A 334 -7.86 -2.90 22.78
N VAL A 335 -8.69 -2.74 23.80
CA VAL A 335 -8.65 -1.56 24.69
C VAL A 335 -7.29 -1.41 25.36
N LEU A 336 -6.77 -2.48 25.99
CA LEU A 336 -5.49 -2.44 26.69
C LEU A 336 -4.32 -2.22 25.74
N CYS A 337 -4.33 -2.87 24.58
CA CYS A 337 -3.30 -2.74 23.57
C CYS A 337 -3.20 -1.29 23.06
N PHE A 338 -4.32 -0.68 22.67
CA PHE A 338 -4.29 0.68 22.14
C PHE A 338 -4.17 1.76 23.20
N MET A 339 -4.60 1.49 24.44
CA MET A 339 -4.27 2.34 25.58
C MET A 339 -2.76 2.39 25.81
N PHE A 340 -2.11 1.22 25.79
CA PHE A 340 -0.64 1.14 25.88
C PHE A 340 0.03 1.91 24.75
N PHE A 341 -0.39 1.71 23.49
CA PHE A 341 0.19 2.45 22.36
C PHE A 341 -0.06 3.96 22.47
N ALA A 342 -1.26 4.40 22.87
CA ALA A 342 -1.53 5.82 23.06
C ALA A 342 -0.59 6.43 24.10
N ILE A 343 -0.46 5.81 25.26
CA ILE A 343 0.49 6.26 26.30
C ILE A 343 1.92 6.26 25.75
N ALA A 344 2.34 5.18 25.09
CA ALA A 344 3.69 5.10 24.51
C ALA A 344 3.94 6.23 23.50
N PHE A 345 3.02 6.51 22.57
CA PHE A 345 3.17 7.61 21.63
C PHE A 345 3.37 8.96 22.33
N TRP A 346 2.56 9.26 23.35
CA TRP A 346 2.69 10.51 24.10
C TRP A 346 3.98 10.60 24.90
N VAL A 347 4.43 9.51 25.53
CA VAL A 347 5.71 9.43 26.26
C VAL A 347 6.90 9.60 25.31
N TYR A 348 6.89 8.90 24.15
CA TYR A 348 7.95 9.04 23.15
C TYR A 348 7.97 10.42 22.52
N PHE A 349 6.81 11.03 22.31
CA PHE A 349 6.72 12.40 21.84
C PHE A 349 7.28 13.40 22.87
N ALA A 350 6.95 13.26 24.14
CA ALA A 350 7.51 14.08 25.23
C ALA A 350 9.04 13.92 25.30
N ALA A 351 9.55 12.70 25.13
CA ALA A 351 10.99 12.46 25.08
C ALA A 351 11.65 13.11 23.86
N LEU A 352 10.96 13.11 22.72
CA LEU A 352 11.48 13.68 21.47
C LEU A 352 11.58 15.22 21.53
N GLU A 353 10.53 15.88 22.04
CA GLU A 353 10.41 17.35 22.00
C GLU A 353 10.92 18.03 23.26
N TRP A 354 10.69 17.43 24.44
CA TRP A 354 11.03 18.02 25.74
C TRP A 354 12.17 17.33 26.47
N GLY A 355 12.71 16.22 25.89
CA GLY A 355 13.82 15.48 26.47
C GLY A 355 13.46 14.62 27.70
N VAL A 356 12.17 14.42 27.99
CA VAL A 356 11.70 13.66 29.17
C VAL A 356 10.76 12.54 28.76
N PRO A 357 11.05 11.29 29.14
CA PRO A 357 12.16 10.78 29.97
C PRO A 357 13.52 10.76 29.23
N TYR A 358 14.58 11.12 29.95
CA TYR A 358 15.93 11.29 29.38
C TYR A 358 16.46 10.04 28.65
N GLN A 359 16.23 8.84 29.19
CA GLN A 359 16.73 7.60 28.58
C GLN A 359 16.12 7.37 27.17
N ILE A 360 14.82 7.64 27.02
CA ILE A 360 14.13 7.52 25.73
C ILE A 360 14.63 8.62 24.78
N ALA A 361 14.75 9.86 25.27
CA ALA A 361 15.26 10.99 24.49
C ALA A 361 16.67 10.72 23.94
N LYS A 362 17.59 10.20 24.79
CA LYS A 362 18.94 9.80 24.41
C LYS A 362 18.92 8.76 23.29
N HIS A 363 18.07 7.73 23.42
CA HIS A 363 17.93 6.68 22.41
C HIS A 363 17.41 7.22 21.08
N LEU A 364 16.36 8.04 21.09
CA LEU A 364 15.81 8.67 19.89
C LEU A 364 16.83 9.56 19.17
N LYS A 365 17.63 10.34 19.92
CA LYS A 365 18.71 11.16 19.37
C LYS A 365 19.83 10.31 18.74
N GLN A 366 20.17 9.17 19.31
CA GLN A 366 21.13 8.23 18.71
C GLN A 366 20.61 7.61 17.41
N MET A 367 19.29 7.38 17.33
CA MET A 367 18.65 6.82 16.14
C MET A 367 18.62 7.82 14.98
N THR A 368 18.39 9.10 15.27
CA THR A 368 18.26 10.16 14.25
C THR A 368 18.99 11.41 14.76
N PRO A 369 20.34 11.45 14.63
CA PRO A 369 21.14 12.58 15.14
C PRO A 369 20.83 13.90 14.45
N SER A 370 20.39 13.85 13.21
CA SER A 370 20.06 15.04 12.39
C SER A 370 18.73 15.70 12.79
N TYR A 371 17.89 15.02 13.58
CA TYR A 371 16.63 15.60 14.03
C TYR A 371 16.88 16.68 15.08
N GLN A 372 16.34 17.86 14.84
CA GLN A 372 16.29 18.95 15.80
C GLN A 372 14.83 19.13 16.23
N ALA A 373 14.60 19.15 17.56
CA ALA A 373 13.27 19.44 18.09
C ALA A 373 12.81 20.80 17.55
N SER A 374 11.73 20.80 16.81
CA SER A 374 11.13 22.01 16.27
C SER A 374 10.05 22.50 17.24
N SER A 375 9.75 23.80 17.23
CA SER A 375 8.58 24.30 17.96
C SER A 375 7.32 23.57 17.45
N VAL A 376 6.73 22.76 18.32
CA VAL A 376 5.53 22.00 17.97
C VAL A 376 4.37 22.97 17.75
N HIS A 377 3.75 22.89 16.57
CA HIS A 377 2.58 23.72 16.31
C HIS A 377 1.42 23.31 17.22
N ALA A 378 0.84 24.26 17.94
CA ALA A 378 -0.29 24.03 18.84
C ALA A 378 -1.46 23.28 18.17
N GLY A 379 -1.70 23.54 16.87
CA GLY A 379 -2.70 22.85 16.08
C GLY A 379 -2.45 21.33 15.96
N THR A 380 -1.19 20.92 15.82
CA THR A 380 -0.82 19.49 15.75
C THR A 380 -1.05 18.78 17.08
N LEU A 381 -0.70 19.43 18.20
CA LEU A 381 -0.97 18.90 19.54
C LEU A 381 -2.47 18.80 19.80
N LEU A 382 -3.22 19.83 19.45
CA LEU A 382 -4.68 19.81 19.58
C LEU A 382 -5.28 18.65 18.76
N ALA A 383 -4.88 18.49 17.51
CA ALA A 383 -5.36 17.41 16.65
C ALA A 383 -5.02 16.03 17.23
N ALA A 384 -3.80 15.82 17.71
CA ALA A 384 -3.39 14.55 18.34
C ALA A 384 -4.18 14.28 19.63
N THR A 385 -4.42 15.30 20.45
CA THR A 385 -5.25 15.19 21.65
C THR A 385 -6.69 14.82 21.30
N VAL A 386 -7.29 15.52 20.33
CA VAL A 386 -8.65 15.24 19.84
C VAL A 386 -8.76 13.79 19.34
N VAL A 387 -7.80 13.32 18.53
CA VAL A 387 -7.79 11.93 18.05
C VAL A 387 -7.75 10.93 19.22
N THR A 388 -6.91 11.19 20.22
CA THR A 388 -6.80 10.34 21.41
C THR A 388 -8.11 10.31 22.19
N LEU A 389 -8.72 11.48 22.44
CA LEU A 389 -9.98 11.61 23.17
C LEU A 389 -11.15 10.98 22.40
N LEU A 390 -11.21 11.15 21.07
CA LEU A 390 -12.23 10.51 20.24
C LEU A 390 -12.14 8.98 20.35
N TRP A 391 -10.93 8.41 20.30
CA TRP A 391 -10.79 6.97 20.49
C TRP A 391 -11.19 6.52 21.89
N LEU A 392 -10.81 7.26 22.94
CA LEU A 392 -11.25 6.97 24.31
C LEU A 392 -12.78 7.02 24.44
N ALA A 393 -13.43 7.94 23.73
CA ALA A 393 -14.89 8.07 23.72
C ALA A 393 -15.58 6.88 23.01
N VAL A 394 -14.92 6.23 22.04
CA VAL A 394 -15.45 5.01 21.38
C VAL A 394 -15.71 3.89 22.42
N ILE A 395 -14.85 3.80 23.44
CA ILE A 395 -14.92 2.73 24.45
C ILE A 395 -16.27 2.68 25.19
N PRO A 396 -16.78 3.77 25.80
CA PRO A 396 -18.06 3.78 26.50
C PRO A 396 -19.28 4.00 25.59
N LEU A 397 -19.13 4.80 24.51
CA LEU A 397 -20.28 5.31 23.74
C LEU A 397 -20.90 4.29 22.78
N PHE A 398 -20.09 3.33 22.27
CA PHE A 398 -20.62 2.38 21.32
C PHE A 398 -21.43 1.25 21.99
N PRO A 399 -22.64 0.95 21.46
CA PRO A 399 -23.51 -0.07 22.03
C PRO A 399 -22.87 -1.46 22.01
N ARG A 400 -23.30 -2.33 22.89
CA ARG A 400 -22.82 -3.72 23.04
C ARG A 400 -23.27 -4.60 21.86
N ALA A 401 -22.80 -4.29 20.65
CA ALA A 401 -23.02 -5.08 19.44
C ALA A 401 -21.91 -6.13 19.23
N LYS A 402 -22.18 -7.18 18.47
CA LYS A 402 -21.19 -8.22 18.14
C LYS A 402 -19.96 -7.67 17.42
N ALA A 403 -20.12 -6.63 16.59
CA ALA A 403 -19.02 -5.99 15.86
C ALA A 403 -18.17 -5.03 16.73
N ARG A 404 -18.58 -4.75 17.98
CA ARG A 404 -17.88 -3.80 18.88
C ARG A 404 -16.38 -4.11 19.06
N PRO A 405 -15.94 -5.36 19.25
CA PRO A 405 -14.50 -5.66 19.39
C PRO A 405 -13.70 -5.25 18.15
N VAL A 406 -14.23 -5.53 16.95
CA VAL A 406 -13.57 -5.16 15.68
C VAL A 406 -13.58 -3.65 15.47
N LEU A 407 -14.65 -2.97 15.87
CA LEU A 407 -14.73 -1.51 15.81
C LEU A 407 -13.66 -0.85 16.70
N VAL A 408 -13.54 -1.28 17.96
CA VAL A 408 -12.54 -0.76 18.90
C VAL A 408 -11.14 -1.02 18.39
N TRP A 409 -10.90 -2.20 17.80
CA TRP A 409 -9.63 -2.53 17.19
C TRP A 409 -9.32 -1.65 15.98
N ALA A 410 -10.24 -1.53 15.02
CA ALA A 410 -10.05 -0.73 13.81
C ALA A 410 -9.86 0.77 14.10
N THR A 411 -10.63 1.31 15.03
CA THR A 411 -10.48 2.71 15.48
C THR A 411 -9.18 2.93 16.24
N GLY A 412 -8.71 1.94 17.01
CA GLY A 412 -7.40 1.95 17.66
C GLY A 412 -6.25 1.95 16.65
N MET A 413 -6.35 1.14 15.58
CA MET A 413 -5.38 1.15 14.47
C MET A 413 -5.36 2.51 13.75
N ALA A 414 -6.53 3.10 13.53
CA ALA A 414 -6.63 4.43 12.93
C ALA A 414 -6.01 5.50 13.83
N MET A 415 -6.30 5.49 15.11
CA MET A 415 -5.67 6.38 16.11
C MET A 415 -4.14 6.24 16.07
N THR A 416 -3.62 5.01 16.05
CA THR A 416 -2.19 4.73 15.96
C THR A 416 -1.56 5.38 14.73
N TRP A 417 -2.20 5.24 13.56
CA TRP A 417 -1.75 5.89 12.33
C TRP A 417 -1.79 7.42 12.43
N PHE A 418 -2.89 7.98 12.92
CA PHE A 418 -3.03 9.43 13.05
C PHE A 418 -2.00 10.02 14.01
N LEU A 419 -1.77 9.38 15.17
CA LEU A 419 -0.75 9.83 16.12
C LEU A 419 0.67 9.71 15.55
N LEU A 420 0.95 8.63 14.81
CA LEU A 420 2.24 8.45 14.15
C LEU A 420 2.53 9.60 13.17
N ILE A 421 1.56 9.98 12.35
CA ILE A 421 1.73 11.07 11.39
C ILE A 421 1.76 12.43 12.09
N LEU A 422 0.85 12.70 13.01
CA LEU A 422 0.78 14.00 13.70
C LEU A 422 2.03 14.27 14.55
N LEU A 423 2.47 13.29 15.33
CA LEU A 423 3.51 13.50 16.33
C LEU A 423 4.92 13.17 15.83
N PHE A 424 5.07 12.23 14.89
CA PHE A 424 6.39 11.69 14.55
C PHE A 424 6.80 11.89 13.08
N ARG A 425 5.96 12.50 12.23
CA ARG A 425 6.33 12.74 10.83
C ARG A 425 7.67 13.48 10.68
N PRO A 426 7.94 14.59 11.38
CA PRO A 426 9.21 15.31 11.20
C PRO A 426 10.43 14.46 11.58
N TRP A 427 10.33 13.69 12.65
CA TRP A 427 11.38 12.76 13.07
C TRP A 427 11.57 11.60 12.08
N ALA A 428 10.47 11.06 11.53
CA ALA A 428 10.50 10.04 10.49
C ALA A 428 11.13 10.57 9.19
N GLU A 429 10.80 11.81 8.79
CA GLU A 429 11.42 12.49 7.64
C GLU A 429 12.94 12.61 7.81
N ALA A 430 13.39 13.07 8.97
CA ALA A 430 14.81 13.21 9.26
C ALA A 430 15.55 11.85 9.27
N GLY A 431 14.86 10.76 9.66
CA GLY A 431 15.47 9.43 9.76
C GLY A 431 15.44 8.59 8.49
N TRP A 432 14.32 8.62 7.76
CA TRP A 432 14.06 7.76 6.60
C TRP A 432 13.92 8.51 5.28
N GLY A 433 13.64 9.82 5.29
CA GLY A 433 13.44 10.62 4.08
C GLY A 433 14.70 10.71 3.22
N TYR A 434 14.51 10.89 1.93
CA TYR A 434 15.58 11.22 0.98
C TYR A 434 15.81 12.73 0.91
N ARG A 435 14.76 13.52 1.14
CA ARG A 435 14.78 15.00 1.02
C ARG A 435 15.89 15.63 1.84
N PRO A 436 16.05 15.36 3.16
CA PRO A 436 17.08 16.02 3.96
C PRO A 436 18.50 15.75 3.43
N LEU A 437 18.75 14.51 2.99
CA LEU A 437 20.04 14.11 2.41
C LEU A 437 20.31 14.81 1.08
N ILE A 438 19.29 14.90 0.20
CA ILE A 438 19.42 15.55 -1.11
C ILE A 438 19.57 17.06 -0.95
N GLU A 439 18.85 17.70 -0.04
CA GLU A 439 18.97 19.15 0.25
C GLU A 439 20.34 19.48 0.82
N ASP A 440 20.86 18.69 1.76
CA ASP A 440 22.21 18.86 2.30
C ASP A 440 23.27 18.71 1.20
N MET A 441 23.21 17.66 0.37
CA MET A 441 24.07 17.49 -0.79
C MET A 441 23.95 18.68 -1.76
N ALA A 442 22.72 19.13 -2.04
CA ALA A 442 22.46 20.21 -2.99
C ALA A 442 23.01 21.57 -2.54
N SER A 443 23.18 21.78 -1.23
CA SER A 443 23.80 22.99 -0.66
C SER A 443 25.28 23.12 -1.05
N HIS A 444 25.94 22.01 -1.41
CA HIS A 444 27.34 21.96 -1.89
C HIS A 444 27.44 22.08 -3.42
N LEU A 445 26.30 22.24 -4.12
CA LEU A 445 26.26 22.41 -5.57
C LEU A 445 25.95 23.87 -5.94
N PRO A 446 26.69 24.50 -6.88
CA PRO A 446 26.29 25.77 -7.47
C PRO A 446 24.88 25.73 -8.05
N ALA A 447 24.16 26.87 -8.04
CA ALA A 447 22.77 26.94 -8.46
C ALA A 447 22.47 26.36 -9.85
N ASN A 448 23.40 26.53 -10.79
CA ASN A 448 23.30 26.05 -12.18
C ASN A 448 24.10 24.78 -12.45
N ALA A 449 24.58 24.09 -11.42
CA ALA A 449 25.40 22.90 -11.61
C ALA A 449 24.59 21.74 -12.15
N CYS A 450 25.17 21.05 -13.11
CA CYS A 450 24.69 19.77 -13.63
C CYS A 450 25.28 18.64 -12.77
N LEU A 451 24.44 17.73 -12.30
CA LEU A 451 24.79 16.56 -11.52
C LEU A 451 24.55 15.28 -12.31
N ARG A 452 25.56 14.44 -12.43
CA ARG A 452 25.45 13.05 -12.85
C ARG A 452 25.50 12.15 -11.61
N ALA A 453 24.68 11.11 -11.55
CA ALA A 453 24.72 10.18 -10.44
C ALA A 453 24.88 8.73 -10.93
N ASP A 454 25.66 7.97 -10.17
CA ASP A 454 25.81 6.52 -10.27
C ASP A 454 25.50 5.95 -8.87
N VAL A 455 24.21 5.84 -8.62
CA VAL A 455 23.64 5.46 -7.32
C VAL A 455 22.50 4.46 -7.52
N ASP A 456 21.95 3.94 -6.44
CA ASP A 456 20.82 3.01 -6.52
C ASP A 456 19.58 3.66 -7.18
N PRO A 457 18.70 2.85 -7.81
CA PRO A 457 17.57 3.37 -8.57
C PRO A 457 16.58 4.20 -7.73
N ALA A 458 16.43 3.90 -6.42
CA ALA A 458 15.56 4.68 -5.54
C ALA A 458 16.10 6.09 -5.32
N MET A 459 17.42 6.22 -5.08
CA MET A 459 18.08 7.52 -4.96
C MET A 459 18.04 8.29 -6.29
N THR A 460 18.26 7.60 -7.41
CA THR A 460 18.12 8.18 -8.77
C THR A 460 16.76 8.82 -8.98
N THR A 461 15.69 8.12 -8.62
CA THR A 461 14.31 8.62 -8.75
C THR A 461 14.09 9.87 -7.89
N MET A 462 14.59 9.84 -6.66
CA MET A 462 14.41 10.97 -5.75
C MET A 462 15.27 12.19 -6.16
N LEU A 463 16.45 11.98 -6.72
CA LEU A 463 17.26 13.05 -7.35
C LEU A 463 16.51 13.70 -8.52
N ARG A 464 15.91 12.89 -9.41
CA ARG A 464 15.10 13.39 -10.53
C ARG A 464 13.92 14.22 -10.04
N LEU A 465 13.21 13.74 -9.01
CA LEU A 465 12.08 14.47 -8.42
C LEU A 465 12.50 15.81 -7.81
N ARG A 466 13.62 15.84 -7.05
CA ARG A 466 14.01 17.00 -6.24
C ARG A 466 14.87 18.00 -6.99
N LEU A 467 15.75 17.53 -7.86
CA LEU A 467 16.68 18.39 -8.63
C LEU A 467 16.15 18.74 -10.03
N GLY A 468 15.18 17.99 -10.55
CA GLY A 468 14.57 18.23 -11.86
C GLY A 468 15.64 18.32 -12.96
N LYS A 469 15.65 19.42 -13.72
CA LYS A 469 16.56 19.66 -14.84
C LYS A 469 18.05 19.72 -14.47
N ARG A 470 18.39 19.88 -13.18
CA ARG A 470 19.80 19.86 -12.71
C ARG A 470 20.36 18.44 -12.68
N TYR A 471 19.52 17.42 -12.58
CA TYR A 471 19.91 16.02 -12.67
C TYR A 471 19.86 15.55 -14.13
N ARG A 472 20.97 14.95 -14.59
CA ARG A 472 21.07 14.39 -15.94
C ARG A 472 21.66 12.99 -15.89
N THR A 473 21.09 12.08 -16.65
CA THR A 473 21.60 10.70 -16.82
C THR A 473 22.67 10.62 -17.89
N ASP A 474 22.58 11.50 -18.89
CA ASP A 474 23.45 11.60 -20.05
C ASP A 474 24.24 12.91 -20.01
N GLY A 475 25.49 12.86 -20.40
CA GLY A 475 26.32 14.03 -20.56
C GLY A 475 27.49 14.15 -19.59
N GLN A 476 28.37 15.08 -19.90
CA GLN A 476 29.55 15.41 -19.09
C GLN A 476 29.17 16.48 -18.07
N CYS A 477 28.68 16.05 -16.88
CA CYS A 477 28.47 16.96 -15.78
C CYS A 477 29.76 17.13 -14.96
N ALA A 478 29.98 18.35 -14.46
CA ALA A 478 31.13 18.67 -13.61
C ALA A 478 31.03 17.99 -12.22
N TYR A 479 29.83 17.65 -11.78
CA TYR A 479 29.60 17.01 -10.49
C TYR A 479 29.11 15.57 -10.68
N TRP A 480 29.68 14.67 -9.88
CA TRP A 480 29.35 13.25 -9.93
C TRP A 480 29.07 12.70 -8.54
N LEU A 481 27.87 12.20 -8.35
CA LEU A 481 27.44 11.52 -7.14
C LEU A 481 27.55 10.02 -7.33
N THR A 482 28.21 9.31 -6.41
CA THR A 482 28.34 7.84 -6.48
C THR A 482 28.21 7.21 -5.11
N SER A 483 27.75 5.95 -5.10
CA SER A 483 27.75 5.09 -3.90
C SER A 483 29.07 4.35 -3.70
N HIS A 484 29.98 4.37 -4.70
CA HIS A 484 31.27 3.70 -4.65
C HIS A 484 32.42 4.68 -4.46
N PRO A 485 33.48 4.32 -3.71
CA PRO A 485 34.65 5.16 -3.62
C PRO A 485 35.34 5.27 -4.99
N ALA A 486 35.54 6.50 -5.46
CA ALA A 486 36.19 6.77 -6.73
C ALA A 486 37.70 6.99 -6.54
N ALA A 487 38.47 5.93 -6.59
CA ALA A 487 39.93 5.94 -6.32
C ALA A 487 40.76 6.83 -7.26
N LYS A 488 40.18 7.32 -8.37
CA LYS A 488 40.90 8.14 -9.41
C LYS A 488 40.57 9.64 -9.33
N LEU A 489 39.72 10.07 -8.39
CA LEU A 489 39.34 11.46 -8.23
C LEU A 489 39.94 12.05 -6.94
N SER A 490 40.08 13.39 -6.91
CA SER A 490 40.32 14.13 -5.66
C SER A 490 39.26 13.77 -4.62
N GLY A 491 39.55 13.88 -3.33
CA GLY A 491 38.62 13.51 -2.27
C GLY A 491 37.19 14.07 -2.48
N PRO A 492 36.16 13.44 -1.91
CA PRO A 492 34.78 13.90 -2.08
C PRO A 492 34.61 15.28 -1.43
N ILE A 493 33.88 16.18 -2.10
CA ILE A 493 33.52 17.49 -1.55
C ILE A 493 32.36 17.39 -0.56
N TRP A 494 31.61 16.29 -0.58
CA TRP A 494 30.56 15.96 0.34
C TRP A 494 30.41 14.45 0.46
N GLU A 495 30.10 13.98 1.67
CA GLU A 495 29.76 12.59 1.94
C GLU A 495 28.57 12.56 2.92
N GLY A 496 27.59 11.69 2.62
CA GLY A 496 26.40 11.55 3.44
C GLY A 496 25.74 10.18 3.34
N SER A 497 24.91 9.87 4.33
CA SER A 497 24.08 8.67 4.35
C SER A 497 22.77 8.98 5.07
N ARG A 498 21.71 8.20 4.76
CA ARG A 498 20.47 8.33 5.54
C ARG A 498 20.68 7.71 6.93
N PRO A 499 20.22 8.34 8.02
CA PRO A 499 20.46 7.84 9.39
C PRO A 499 20.03 6.39 9.62
N ARG A 500 18.98 5.95 8.92
CA ARG A 500 18.43 4.57 9.03
C ARG A 500 18.96 3.61 7.98
N ASP A 501 19.76 4.08 7.03
CA ASP A 501 20.41 3.26 5.99
C ASP A 501 21.93 3.56 5.96
N ARG A 502 22.56 3.41 7.10
CA ARG A 502 24.00 3.72 7.29
C ARG A 502 24.93 2.83 6.46
N LYS A 503 24.41 1.78 5.85
CA LYS A 503 25.21 0.90 4.96
C LYS A 503 25.43 1.54 3.58
N LYS A 504 24.58 2.49 3.18
CA LYS A 504 24.69 3.20 1.90
C LYS A 504 25.26 4.58 2.12
N HIS A 505 26.51 4.77 1.67
CA HIS A 505 27.20 6.06 1.68
C HIS A 505 27.18 6.64 0.28
N TYR A 506 26.87 7.91 0.17
CA TYR A 506 26.90 8.66 -1.07
C TYR A 506 28.00 9.70 -1.00
N ARG A 507 28.78 9.83 -2.08
CA ARG A 507 29.93 10.74 -2.18
C ARG A 507 29.80 11.62 -3.41
N LEU A 508 29.95 12.92 -3.22
CA LEU A 508 29.92 13.90 -4.27
C LEU A 508 31.35 14.30 -4.65
N TYR A 509 31.69 14.17 -5.92
CA TYR A 509 32.99 14.52 -6.47
C TYR A 509 32.86 15.64 -7.50
N VAL A 510 33.91 16.46 -7.62
CA VAL A 510 34.09 17.36 -8.78
C VAL A 510 34.89 16.60 -9.81
N ARG A 511 34.38 16.48 -11.03
CA ARG A 511 35.10 15.94 -12.17
C ARG A 511 35.96 17.10 -12.71
N ILE A 512 37.24 17.10 -12.40
CA ILE A 512 38.19 17.99 -13.06
C ILE A 512 38.20 17.56 -14.52
N SER A 513 37.48 18.31 -15.39
CA SER A 513 37.73 18.21 -16.84
C SER A 513 39.20 18.49 -16.99
N SER A 514 39.93 17.59 -17.63
CA SER A 514 41.28 17.88 -18.11
C SER A 514 41.17 19.15 -18.94
N ILE A 515 41.43 20.30 -18.31
CA ILE A 515 41.72 21.53 -19.02
C ILE A 515 42.89 21.16 -19.92
N SER A 516 42.63 21.21 -21.21
CA SER A 516 43.58 21.10 -22.28
C SER A 516 44.95 21.64 -21.85
N ARG A 517 45.90 20.74 -21.63
CA ARG A 517 47.31 21.09 -21.73
C ARG A 517 47.62 21.34 -23.20
N ASN A 518 47.17 22.43 -23.73
CA ASN A 518 47.67 22.99 -25.00
C ASN A 518 47.50 24.52 -24.91
N GLY A 519 48.18 25.14 -23.97
CA GLY A 519 48.64 26.50 -24.04
C GLY A 519 50.02 26.45 -24.62
N VAL A 520 50.12 26.36 -25.94
CA VAL A 520 51.38 26.63 -26.66
C VAL A 520 51.56 28.12 -26.70
N LEU A 521 52.69 28.52 -26.23
CA LEU A 521 53.40 29.73 -26.55
C LEU A 521 53.30 30.02 -28.06
N ASP A 522 52.82 31.22 -28.41
CA ASP A 522 53.53 32.23 -29.24
C ASP A 522 52.86 33.59 -29.08
#